data_f9037ebf963362cc466b3085351bb7dd
#
_entry.id   f9037ebf963362cc466b3085351bb7dd
#
_cell.length_a   1.000
_cell.length_b   1.000
_cell.length_c   1.000
_cell.angle_alpha   90.00
_cell.angle_beta   90.00
_cell.angle_gamma   90.00
#
_symmetry.space_group_name_H-M   'P 1'
#
loop_
_entity.id
_entity.type
_entity.pdbx_description
1 polymer ?
#
loop_
_entity_poly.entity_id
_entity_poly.type
_entity_poly.pdbx_seq_one_letter_code
_entity_poly.pdbx_strand_id
1 'polypeptide(L)'
;MNLRLTLKGSFSDKEIRLIGSARAIVVTQSIKAHQYAFCRTHCANLFPDYTYRFGFEGKYGNIQLLRTFNAPHPKTTCYESVEDFKLRHFKNHEPLMSFPFVLKGDRGGGGWAVFLIRNEHDLIRRLKILADESLHATKRFIAQTFVPHRGRDLRVVVIGRITKAYWRCQHKPGEFRNNVGRGAVINYDLDPELKNKGIKCVQDLCSKTGINLAAFDVLFDRNQPEPEPLLSEINFLFGRKGLGGSPRFYELLNHAVQQWTRELR
;
A
#
# COMPACT_ATOMS: atom_id res chain seq x y z
N MET A 1 -7.52 -20.31 23.93
CA MET A 1 -7.22 -21.01 22.65
C MET A 1 -6.83 -19.96 21.63
N ASN A 2 -5.77 -20.17 20.85
CA ASN A 2 -5.36 -19.31 19.78
C ASN A 2 -5.82 -19.94 18.45
N LEU A 3 -6.51 -19.21 17.60
CA LEU A 3 -7.11 -19.71 16.37
C LEU A 3 -6.41 -19.13 15.16
N ARG A 4 -5.96 -19.99 14.22
CA ARG A 4 -5.52 -19.58 12.88
C ARG A 4 -6.61 -19.92 11.87
N LEU A 5 -7.17 -18.89 11.25
CA LEU A 5 -8.23 -19.05 10.24
C LEU A 5 -7.65 -19.09 8.83
N THR A 6 -8.01 -20.14 8.09
CA THR A 6 -7.78 -20.24 6.64
C THR A 6 -9.15 -20.22 5.98
N LEU A 7 -9.57 -19.04 5.47
CA LEU A 7 -10.96 -18.81 5.11
C LEU A 7 -11.21 -18.99 3.61
N LYS A 8 -12.20 -19.84 3.30
CA LYS A 8 -12.85 -19.92 1.99
C LYS A 8 -14.35 -19.68 2.21
N GLY A 9 -14.86 -18.53 1.76
CA GLY A 9 -16.30 -18.25 1.84
C GLY A 9 -16.80 -17.68 3.18
N SER A 10 -18.00 -18.10 3.62
CA SER A 10 -18.59 -17.78 4.94
C SER A 10 -18.04 -18.70 6.03
N PHE A 11 -18.12 -18.26 7.28
CA PHE A 11 -17.78 -19.12 8.43
C PHE A 11 -18.78 -20.25 8.61
N SER A 12 -18.30 -21.44 8.87
CA SER A 12 -19.10 -22.56 9.34
C SER A 12 -19.49 -22.37 10.83
N ASP A 13 -20.54 -23.07 11.30
CA ASP A 13 -20.96 -23.02 12.71
C ASP A 13 -19.84 -23.41 13.68
N LYS A 14 -18.96 -24.34 13.26
CA LYS A 14 -17.79 -24.73 14.04
C LYS A 14 -16.80 -23.56 14.16
N GLU A 15 -16.53 -22.84 13.07
CA GLU A 15 -15.63 -21.67 13.08
C GLU A 15 -16.22 -20.53 13.89
N ILE A 16 -17.53 -20.28 13.81
CA ILE A 16 -18.22 -19.28 14.62
C ILE A 16 -18.03 -19.56 16.12
N ARG A 17 -18.26 -20.80 16.57
CA ARG A 17 -18.05 -21.19 17.96
C ARG A 17 -16.57 -21.04 18.39
N LEU A 18 -15.63 -21.43 17.52
CA LEU A 18 -14.20 -21.28 17.80
C LEU A 18 -13.77 -19.81 17.88
N ILE A 19 -14.29 -18.96 17.01
CA ILE A 19 -14.03 -17.50 17.03
C ILE A 19 -14.53 -16.91 18.35
N GLY A 20 -15.78 -17.25 18.76
CA GLY A 20 -16.38 -16.73 19.99
C GLY A 20 -15.67 -17.12 21.28
N SER A 21 -14.92 -18.24 21.27
CA SER A 21 -14.14 -18.71 22.43
C SER A 21 -12.63 -18.41 22.34
N ALA A 22 -12.19 -17.77 21.23
CA ALA A 22 -10.76 -17.54 21.00
C ALA A 22 -10.24 -16.36 21.84
N ARG A 23 -9.11 -16.57 22.53
CA ARG A 23 -8.38 -15.49 23.21
C ARG A 23 -7.63 -14.58 22.22
N ALA A 24 -7.21 -15.14 21.09
CA ALA A 24 -6.48 -14.47 20.03
C ALA A 24 -6.75 -15.16 18.69
N ILE A 25 -6.85 -14.38 17.62
CA ILE A 25 -7.12 -14.87 16.26
C ILE A 25 -6.04 -14.37 15.31
N VAL A 26 -5.45 -15.30 14.56
CA VAL A 26 -4.55 -14.99 13.44
C VAL A 26 -5.34 -15.15 12.14
N VAL A 27 -5.47 -14.05 11.39
CA VAL A 27 -6.19 -14.03 10.11
C VAL A 27 -5.23 -14.01 8.93
N THR A 28 -5.69 -14.46 7.76
CA THR A 28 -4.87 -14.43 6.53
C THR A 28 -4.85 -13.04 5.89
N GLN A 29 -3.85 -12.77 5.05
CA GLN A 29 -3.82 -11.54 4.25
C GLN A 29 -5.02 -11.45 3.27
N SER A 30 -5.62 -12.56 2.90
CA SER A 30 -6.76 -12.64 1.97
C SER A 30 -8.13 -12.56 2.66
N ILE A 31 -8.19 -12.35 3.98
CA ILE A 31 -9.46 -12.17 4.70
C ILE A 31 -10.29 -11.04 4.08
N LYS A 32 -11.59 -11.23 3.98
CA LYS A 32 -12.53 -10.21 3.48
C LYS A 32 -12.97 -9.27 4.60
N ALA A 33 -13.40 -8.06 4.24
CA ALA A 33 -13.82 -7.03 5.19
C ALA A 33 -14.86 -7.53 6.20
N HIS A 34 -15.96 -8.16 5.73
CA HIS A 34 -17.01 -8.68 6.59
C HIS A 34 -16.53 -9.80 7.54
N GLN A 35 -15.60 -10.64 7.07
CA GLN A 35 -15.01 -11.69 7.89
C GLN A 35 -14.10 -11.12 8.99
N TYR A 36 -13.30 -10.10 8.65
CA TYR A 36 -12.47 -9.41 9.63
C TYR A 36 -13.33 -8.68 10.67
N ALA A 37 -14.37 -7.98 10.24
CA ALA A 37 -15.33 -7.33 11.13
C ALA A 37 -15.97 -8.33 12.10
N PHE A 38 -16.43 -9.49 11.61
CA PHE A 38 -16.95 -10.55 12.45
C PHE A 38 -15.93 -11.05 13.49
N CYS A 39 -14.68 -11.31 13.08
CA CYS A 39 -13.63 -11.69 14.03
C CYS A 39 -13.41 -10.60 15.08
N ARG A 40 -13.42 -9.33 14.68
CA ARG A 40 -13.14 -8.18 15.55
C ARG A 40 -14.24 -7.97 16.60
N THR A 41 -15.51 -8.25 16.27
CA THR A 41 -16.61 -8.16 17.25
C THR A 41 -16.55 -9.25 18.32
N HIS A 42 -15.91 -10.38 18.03
CA HIS A 42 -15.84 -11.52 18.95
C HIS A 42 -14.49 -11.69 19.67
N CYS A 43 -13.42 -11.05 19.15
CA CYS A 43 -12.10 -11.16 19.74
C CYS A 43 -11.32 -9.84 19.61
N ALA A 44 -10.88 -9.29 20.74
CA ALA A 44 -10.11 -8.03 20.74
C ALA A 44 -8.69 -8.23 20.16
N ASN A 45 -8.12 -9.43 20.29
CA ASN A 45 -6.75 -9.72 19.89
C ASN A 45 -6.71 -10.37 18.50
N LEU A 46 -6.55 -9.56 17.46
CA LEU A 46 -6.37 -10.00 16.08
C LEU A 46 -4.97 -9.70 15.56
N PHE A 47 -4.39 -10.66 14.86
CA PHE A 47 -3.18 -10.47 14.09
C PHE A 47 -3.42 -10.96 12.64
N PRO A 48 -3.10 -10.17 11.59
CA PRO A 48 -2.67 -8.77 11.67
C PRO A 48 -3.79 -7.82 12.13
N ASP A 49 -3.39 -6.63 12.61
CA ASP A 49 -4.34 -5.55 12.78
C ASP A 49 -4.67 -4.92 11.41
N TYR A 50 -5.90 -5.08 10.98
CA TYR A 50 -6.42 -4.57 9.71
C TYR A 50 -7.49 -3.49 9.90
N THR A 51 -7.53 -2.83 11.05
CA THR A 51 -8.46 -1.74 11.36
C THR A 51 -8.46 -0.68 10.26
N TYR A 52 -7.27 -0.27 9.82
CA TYR A 52 -7.13 0.75 8.77
C TYR A 52 -7.08 0.17 7.34
N ARG A 53 -7.09 -1.15 7.16
CA ARG A 53 -7.07 -1.72 5.83
C ARG A 53 -8.40 -1.51 5.11
N PHE A 54 -9.50 -1.94 5.72
CA PHE A 54 -10.79 -2.00 5.05
C PHE A 54 -11.52 -0.65 5.00
N GLY A 55 -11.22 0.27 5.90
CA GLY A 55 -11.72 1.65 5.86
C GLY A 55 -10.99 2.55 4.86
N PHE A 56 -9.75 2.18 4.46
CA PHE A 56 -8.88 3.00 3.61
C PHE A 56 -8.31 2.21 2.43
N GLU A 57 -9.17 1.41 1.79
CA GLU A 57 -8.76 0.57 0.65
C GLU A 57 -8.43 1.39 -0.59
N GLY A 58 -7.53 0.85 -1.41
CA GLY A 58 -7.09 1.45 -2.67
C GLY A 58 -6.12 2.61 -2.48
N LYS A 59 -5.68 3.20 -3.58
CA LYS A 59 -4.75 4.35 -3.55
C LYS A 59 -5.42 5.61 -3.03
N TYR A 60 -6.71 5.78 -3.33
CA TYR A 60 -7.53 6.86 -2.79
C TYR A 60 -7.60 6.76 -1.26
N GLY A 61 -7.98 5.60 -0.72
CA GLY A 61 -8.04 5.37 0.71
C GLY A 61 -6.67 5.50 1.38
N ASN A 62 -5.59 5.00 0.75
CA ASN A 62 -4.24 5.18 1.28
C ASN A 62 -3.88 6.66 1.50
N ILE A 63 -4.21 7.54 0.54
CA ILE A 63 -3.94 8.98 0.68
C ILE A 63 -4.77 9.58 1.82
N GLN A 64 -6.01 9.17 2.00
CA GLN A 64 -6.82 9.63 3.14
C GLN A 64 -6.20 9.19 4.47
N LEU A 65 -5.71 7.95 4.56
CA LEU A 65 -5.00 7.46 5.74
C LEU A 65 -3.73 8.27 6.03
N LEU A 66 -2.89 8.49 5.02
CA LEU A 66 -1.66 9.26 5.17
C LEU A 66 -1.93 10.69 5.64
N ARG A 67 -3.00 11.33 5.13
CA ARG A 67 -3.44 12.67 5.58
C ARG A 67 -3.92 12.66 7.02
N THR A 68 -4.75 11.70 7.40
CA THR A 68 -5.29 11.56 8.77
C THR A 68 -4.17 11.48 9.81
N PHE A 69 -3.07 10.81 9.48
CA PHE A 69 -1.94 10.65 10.39
C PHE A 69 -0.77 11.62 10.13
N ASN A 70 -0.97 12.65 9.28
CA ASN A 70 0.05 13.60 8.88
C ASN A 70 1.36 12.94 8.41
N ALA A 71 1.24 11.81 7.70
CA ALA A 71 2.38 11.09 7.17
C ALA A 71 2.87 11.74 5.86
N PRO A 72 4.20 11.87 5.66
CA PRO A 72 4.76 12.50 4.46
C PRO A 72 4.41 11.69 3.21
N HIS A 73 3.84 12.37 2.21
CA HIS A 73 3.48 11.77 0.92
C HIS A 73 3.56 12.82 -0.19
N PRO A 74 3.74 12.43 -1.46
CA PRO A 74 3.75 13.38 -2.55
C PRO A 74 2.41 14.14 -2.60
N LYS A 75 2.44 15.44 -2.99
CA LYS A 75 1.21 16.23 -3.16
C LYS A 75 0.24 15.46 -4.07
N THR A 76 -0.98 15.25 -3.59
CA THR A 76 -1.95 14.36 -4.24
C THR A 76 -3.33 14.99 -4.23
N THR A 77 -4.03 14.92 -5.36
CA THR A 77 -5.46 15.24 -5.48
C THR A 77 -6.24 13.95 -5.72
N CYS A 78 -7.34 13.77 -5.00
CA CYS A 78 -8.21 12.62 -5.10
C CYS A 78 -9.46 12.99 -5.90
N TYR A 79 -9.91 12.09 -6.78
CA TYR A 79 -11.09 12.27 -7.62
C TYR A 79 -12.03 11.06 -7.49
N GLU A 80 -13.32 11.33 -7.37
CA GLU A 80 -14.34 10.29 -7.31
C GLU A 80 -14.57 9.63 -8.68
N SER A 81 -14.37 10.38 -9.77
CA SER A 81 -14.50 9.89 -11.14
C SER A 81 -13.83 10.84 -12.14
N VAL A 82 -13.81 10.43 -13.40
CA VAL A 82 -13.35 11.30 -14.52
C VAL A 82 -14.30 12.49 -14.72
N GLU A 83 -15.58 12.34 -14.43
CA GLU A 83 -16.57 13.42 -14.46
C GLU A 83 -16.29 14.45 -13.38
N ASP A 84 -15.95 14.03 -12.14
CA ASP A 84 -15.52 14.93 -11.07
C ASP A 84 -14.25 15.71 -11.49
N PHE A 85 -13.28 15.03 -12.09
CA PHE A 85 -12.08 15.69 -12.63
C PHE A 85 -12.43 16.78 -13.68
N LYS A 86 -13.30 16.43 -14.64
CA LYS A 86 -13.72 17.36 -15.70
C LYS A 86 -14.49 18.55 -15.13
N LEU A 87 -15.39 18.30 -14.17
CA LEU A 87 -16.14 19.35 -13.49
C LEU A 87 -15.19 20.35 -12.83
N ARG A 88 -14.20 19.88 -12.07
CA ARG A 88 -13.26 20.75 -11.36
C ARG A 88 -12.40 21.55 -12.32
N HIS A 89 -11.73 20.90 -13.26
CA HIS A 89 -10.69 21.55 -14.06
C HIS A 89 -11.20 22.21 -15.35
N PHE A 90 -12.22 21.66 -16.01
CA PHE A 90 -12.70 22.18 -17.29
C PHE A 90 -13.92 23.08 -17.14
N LYS A 91 -14.75 22.87 -16.11
CA LYS A 91 -15.94 23.70 -15.88
C LYS A 91 -15.69 24.76 -14.80
N ASN A 92 -15.11 24.38 -13.67
CA ASN A 92 -14.86 25.27 -12.53
C ASN A 92 -13.49 25.97 -12.60
N HIS A 93 -12.66 25.64 -13.61
CA HIS A 93 -11.33 26.22 -13.82
C HIS A 93 -10.38 26.09 -12.62
N GLU A 94 -10.54 25.06 -11.79
CA GLU A 94 -9.58 24.79 -10.73
C GLU A 94 -8.19 24.49 -11.32
N PRO A 95 -7.10 24.98 -10.70
CA PRO A 95 -5.76 24.76 -11.23
C PRO A 95 -5.41 23.28 -11.34
N LEU A 96 -4.94 22.87 -12.51
CA LEU A 96 -4.41 21.52 -12.71
C LEU A 96 -3.02 21.41 -12.08
N MET A 97 -2.68 20.20 -11.65
CA MET A 97 -1.32 19.86 -11.20
C MET A 97 -0.32 20.06 -12.33
N SER A 98 0.83 20.70 -12.04
CA SER A 98 1.89 20.94 -13.02
C SER A 98 2.46 19.64 -13.60
N PHE A 99 2.73 19.62 -14.91
CA PHE A 99 3.42 18.51 -15.56
C PHE A 99 4.92 18.45 -15.19
N PRO A 100 5.51 17.25 -15.08
CA PRO A 100 4.86 15.96 -15.15
C PRO A 100 4.21 15.58 -13.80
N PHE A 101 3.11 14.82 -13.87
CA PHE A 101 2.49 14.20 -12.70
C PHE A 101 2.03 12.77 -12.99
N VAL A 102 1.61 12.02 -11.98
CA VAL A 102 1.22 10.62 -12.12
C VAL A 102 -0.28 10.48 -11.85
N LEU A 103 -1.02 9.91 -12.81
CA LEU A 103 -2.38 9.42 -12.58
C LEU A 103 -2.33 7.95 -12.14
N LYS A 104 -3.08 7.63 -11.09
CA LYS A 104 -3.16 6.27 -10.57
C LYS A 104 -4.63 5.88 -10.35
N GLY A 105 -5.12 4.87 -11.07
CA GLY A 105 -6.42 4.27 -10.78
C GLY A 105 -6.43 3.69 -9.37
N ASP A 106 -7.55 3.80 -8.66
CA ASP A 106 -7.67 3.48 -7.24
C ASP A 106 -7.30 2.03 -6.94
N ARG A 107 -7.80 1.09 -7.72
CA ARG A 107 -7.52 -0.33 -7.56
C ARG A 107 -6.65 -0.87 -8.70
N GLY A 108 -5.99 -1.99 -8.44
CA GLY A 108 -5.10 -2.67 -9.38
C GLY A 108 -3.67 -2.78 -8.86
N GLY A 109 -3.05 -3.93 -9.11
CA GLY A 109 -1.65 -4.22 -8.74
C GLY A 109 -0.71 -4.16 -9.95
N GLY A 110 0.62 -4.27 -9.71
CA GLY A 110 1.59 -4.34 -10.80
C GLY A 110 1.77 -3.08 -11.64
N GLY A 111 1.17 -1.94 -11.22
CA GLY A 111 1.32 -0.64 -11.89
C GLY A 111 0.61 -0.54 -13.25
N TRP A 112 -0.41 -1.38 -13.54
CA TRP A 112 -1.11 -1.33 -14.83
C TRP A 112 -1.94 -0.05 -15.01
N ALA A 113 -2.56 0.47 -13.96
CA ALA A 113 -3.32 1.72 -13.96
C ALA A 113 -2.52 2.90 -13.37
N VAL A 114 -1.20 2.97 -13.66
CA VAL A 114 -0.31 4.03 -13.21
C VAL A 114 0.35 4.66 -14.43
N PHE A 115 0.07 5.94 -14.67
CA PHE A 115 0.43 6.65 -15.89
C PHE A 115 1.21 7.93 -15.56
N LEU A 116 2.37 8.12 -16.19
CA LEU A 116 3.08 9.40 -16.18
C LEU A 116 2.44 10.32 -17.23
N ILE A 117 2.02 11.50 -16.80
CA ILE A 117 1.36 12.52 -17.61
C ILE A 117 2.36 13.65 -17.84
N ARG A 118 2.79 13.85 -19.06
CA ARG A 118 3.81 14.84 -19.44
C ARG A 118 3.22 16.09 -20.07
N ASN A 119 1.99 15.98 -20.60
CA ASN A 119 1.29 17.03 -21.30
C ASN A 119 -0.23 16.76 -21.34
N GLU A 120 -1.00 17.69 -21.89
CA GLU A 120 -2.45 17.57 -22.00
C GLU A 120 -2.90 16.39 -22.88
N HIS A 121 -2.17 16.09 -23.95
CA HIS A 121 -2.50 14.96 -24.82
C HIS A 121 -2.38 13.61 -24.06
N ASP A 122 -1.32 13.43 -23.26
CA ASP A 122 -1.19 12.28 -22.37
C ASP A 122 -2.37 12.23 -21.39
N LEU A 123 -2.73 13.37 -20.80
CA LEU A 123 -3.85 13.46 -19.85
C LEU A 123 -5.16 12.99 -20.47
N ILE A 124 -5.56 13.56 -21.59
CA ILE A 124 -6.83 13.24 -22.27
C ILE A 124 -6.88 11.72 -22.60
N ARG A 125 -5.78 11.19 -23.14
CA ARG A 125 -5.69 9.77 -23.48
C ARG A 125 -5.85 8.86 -22.25
N ARG A 126 -5.24 9.22 -21.11
CA ARG A 126 -5.30 8.41 -19.88
C ARG A 126 -6.60 8.55 -19.12
N LEU A 127 -7.24 9.71 -19.16
CA LEU A 127 -8.59 9.88 -18.62
C LEU A 127 -9.61 8.98 -19.35
N LYS A 128 -9.49 8.80 -20.67
CA LYS A 128 -10.34 7.85 -21.42
C LYS A 128 -10.19 6.41 -20.89
N ILE A 129 -8.95 5.99 -20.58
CA ILE A 129 -8.71 4.66 -20.01
C ILE A 129 -9.31 4.56 -18.60
N LEU A 130 -9.17 5.59 -17.78
CA LEU A 130 -9.72 5.60 -16.41
C LEU A 130 -11.26 5.66 -16.39
N ALA A 131 -11.89 6.20 -17.44
CA ALA A 131 -13.34 6.23 -17.59
C ALA A 131 -13.94 4.87 -18.01
N ASP A 132 -13.13 3.93 -18.49
CA ASP A 132 -13.61 2.62 -18.94
C ASP A 132 -13.90 1.71 -17.73
N GLU A 133 -15.18 1.61 -17.38
CA GLU A 133 -15.66 0.82 -16.25
C GLU A 133 -15.36 -0.69 -16.39
N SER A 134 -15.17 -1.19 -17.60
CA SER A 134 -14.81 -2.60 -17.84
C SER A 134 -13.40 -2.94 -17.35
N LEU A 135 -12.54 -1.92 -17.23
CA LEU A 135 -11.15 -2.06 -16.81
C LEU A 135 -10.92 -1.77 -15.32
N HIS A 136 -11.91 -1.16 -14.63
CA HIS A 136 -11.73 -0.67 -13.27
C HIS A 136 -12.83 -1.13 -12.31
N ALA A 137 -12.44 -1.64 -11.15
CA ALA A 137 -13.37 -2.01 -10.09
C ALA A 137 -13.98 -0.78 -9.36
N THR A 138 -13.43 0.42 -9.56
CA THR A 138 -13.94 1.69 -9.00
C THR A 138 -13.67 2.81 -9.99
N LYS A 139 -14.51 3.85 -9.97
CA LYS A 139 -14.33 5.06 -10.80
C LYS A 139 -13.28 6.01 -10.22
N ARG A 140 -12.87 5.80 -8.96
CA ARG A 140 -11.93 6.67 -8.24
C ARG A 140 -10.52 6.55 -8.77
N PHE A 141 -9.80 7.67 -8.73
CA PHE A 141 -8.38 7.74 -9.02
C PHE A 141 -7.71 8.89 -8.29
N ILE A 142 -6.39 8.95 -8.35
CA ILE A 142 -5.61 10.06 -7.80
C ILE A 142 -4.69 10.66 -8.85
N ALA A 143 -4.46 11.97 -8.78
CA ALA A 143 -3.35 12.66 -9.42
C ALA A 143 -2.30 13.01 -8.37
N GLN A 144 -1.06 12.62 -8.60
CA GLN A 144 0.03 12.77 -7.65
C GLN A 144 1.24 13.42 -8.32
N THR A 145 1.86 14.41 -7.68
CA THR A 145 3.10 15.02 -8.17
C THR A 145 4.13 13.93 -8.47
N PHE A 146 4.74 14.00 -9.65
CA PHE A 146 5.85 13.11 -9.98
C PHE A 146 7.06 13.43 -9.11
N VAL A 147 7.55 12.41 -8.40
CA VAL A 147 8.79 12.51 -7.61
C VAL A 147 9.94 12.00 -8.47
N PRO A 148 10.99 12.81 -8.73
CA PRO A 148 12.15 12.41 -9.51
C PRO A 148 13.02 11.36 -8.79
N HIS A 149 12.54 10.12 -8.72
CA HIS A 149 13.14 9.01 -7.96
C HIS A 149 14.28 8.29 -8.70
N ARG A 150 14.64 8.72 -9.93
CA ARG A 150 15.73 8.16 -10.74
C ARG A 150 15.69 6.63 -10.87
N GLY A 151 14.49 6.08 -11.16
CA GLY A 151 14.28 4.64 -11.36
C GLY A 151 14.39 3.80 -10.08
N ARG A 152 14.25 4.38 -8.88
CA ARG A 152 14.35 3.65 -7.62
C ARG A 152 13.24 4.02 -6.64
N ASP A 153 12.70 3.02 -5.96
CA ASP A 153 11.90 3.21 -4.77
C ASP A 153 12.32 2.22 -3.67
N LEU A 154 12.04 2.57 -2.44
CA LEU A 154 12.30 1.72 -1.31
C LEU A 154 11.01 0.99 -0.91
N ARG A 155 11.04 -0.34 -0.87
CA ARG A 155 9.98 -1.12 -0.25
C ARG A 155 10.35 -1.46 1.18
N VAL A 156 9.53 -1.03 2.12
CA VAL A 156 9.62 -1.39 3.54
C VAL A 156 8.49 -2.33 3.88
N VAL A 157 8.81 -3.49 4.42
CA VAL A 157 7.82 -4.52 4.79
C VAL A 157 7.83 -4.68 6.31
N VAL A 158 6.66 -4.51 6.91
CA VAL A 158 6.42 -4.72 8.35
C VAL A 158 5.70 -6.05 8.54
N ILE A 159 6.19 -6.89 9.47
CA ILE A 159 5.62 -8.19 9.85
C ILE A 159 5.70 -8.29 11.37
N GLY A 160 4.64 -7.92 12.08
CA GLY A 160 4.69 -7.71 13.53
C GLY A 160 5.71 -6.62 13.89
N ARG A 161 6.69 -6.98 14.72
CA ARG A 161 7.82 -6.09 15.06
C ARG A 161 9.00 -6.18 14.09
N ILE A 162 8.95 -7.11 13.14
CA ILE A 162 10.02 -7.30 12.16
C ILE A 162 9.85 -6.29 11.03
N THR A 163 10.91 -5.53 10.73
CA THR A 163 10.96 -4.65 9.56
C THR A 163 12.05 -5.14 8.60
N LYS A 164 11.71 -5.28 7.32
CA LYS A 164 12.62 -5.58 6.22
C LYS A 164 12.50 -4.51 5.17
N ALA A 165 13.62 -4.08 4.59
CA ALA A 165 13.63 -3.07 3.54
C ALA A 165 14.61 -3.40 2.43
N TYR A 166 14.21 -3.09 1.20
CA TYR A 166 15.02 -3.26 0.00
C TYR A 166 14.61 -2.27 -1.07
N TRP A 167 15.60 -1.87 -1.88
CA TRP A 167 15.37 -1.04 -3.05
C TRP A 167 14.85 -1.88 -4.22
N ARG A 168 13.95 -1.30 -5.01
CA ARG A 168 13.56 -1.79 -6.33
C ARG A 168 14.12 -0.82 -7.35
N CYS A 169 15.05 -1.30 -8.17
CA CYS A 169 15.80 -0.49 -9.13
C CYS A 169 15.36 -0.84 -10.56
N GLN A 170 14.77 0.11 -11.27
CA GLN A 170 14.37 -0.02 -12.67
C GLN A 170 15.47 0.49 -13.58
N HIS A 171 15.93 -0.35 -14.49
CA HIS A 171 16.97 -0.01 -15.46
C HIS A 171 16.46 0.08 -16.89
N LYS A 172 15.18 -0.28 -17.11
CA LYS A 172 14.59 -0.23 -18.45
C LYS A 172 14.35 1.22 -18.87
N PRO A 173 14.93 1.69 -20.00
CA PRO A 173 14.70 3.03 -20.50
C PRO A 173 13.21 3.34 -20.68
N GLY A 174 12.77 4.51 -20.25
CA GLY A 174 11.37 4.97 -20.37
C GLY A 174 10.38 4.36 -19.38
N GLU A 175 10.76 3.31 -18.61
CA GLU A 175 9.91 2.77 -17.55
C GLU A 175 10.19 3.50 -16.22
N PHE A 176 9.16 4.18 -15.70
CA PHE A 176 9.26 4.93 -14.44
C PHE A 176 8.73 4.14 -13.22
N ARG A 177 8.07 3.00 -13.45
CA ARG A 177 7.51 2.17 -12.38
C ARG A 177 8.52 1.11 -11.94
N ASN A 178 8.73 1.01 -10.63
CA ASN A 178 9.78 0.15 -10.05
C ASN A 178 9.23 -1.24 -9.63
N ASN A 179 8.16 -1.70 -10.28
CA ASN A 179 7.61 -3.01 -9.98
C ASN A 179 8.54 -4.14 -10.47
N VAL A 180 8.83 -5.10 -9.60
CA VAL A 180 9.66 -6.28 -9.95
C VAL A 180 9.07 -7.07 -11.12
N GLY A 181 7.74 -7.14 -11.23
CA GLY A 181 7.06 -7.76 -12.38
C GLY A 181 7.23 -6.99 -13.70
N ARG A 182 7.80 -5.77 -13.68
CA ARG A 182 8.14 -4.95 -14.85
C ARG A 182 9.64 -4.88 -15.12
N GLY A 183 10.42 -5.75 -14.45
CA GLY A 183 11.85 -5.86 -14.67
C GLY A 183 12.72 -5.09 -13.67
N ALA A 184 12.15 -4.48 -12.64
CA ALA A 184 12.97 -3.89 -11.58
C ALA A 184 13.73 -4.96 -10.80
N VAL A 185 14.99 -4.66 -10.47
CA VAL A 185 15.90 -5.53 -9.72
C VAL A 185 15.89 -5.12 -8.24
N ILE A 186 15.96 -6.12 -7.36
CA ILE A 186 16.04 -5.89 -5.92
C ILE A 186 17.49 -5.67 -5.50
N ASN A 187 17.71 -4.64 -4.68
CA ASN A 187 19.00 -4.33 -4.08
C ASN A 187 18.84 -4.08 -2.57
N TYR A 188 19.65 -4.74 -1.76
CA TYR A 188 19.55 -4.65 -0.29
C TYR A 188 20.53 -3.65 0.32
N ASP A 189 21.59 -3.28 -0.39
CA ASP A 189 22.74 -2.60 0.18
C ASP A 189 22.84 -1.12 -0.25
N LEU A 190 22.06 -0.73 -1.25
CA LEU A 190 22.07 0.63 -1.79
C LEU A 190 21.60 1.65 -0.76
N ASP A 191 22.22 2.84 -0.76
CA ASP A 191 21.84 4.05 0.01
C ASP A 191 21.36 3.73 1.45
N PRO A 192 22.22 3.23 2.37
CA PRO A 192 21.81 2.79 3.69
C PRO A 192 21.20 3.91 4.54
N GLU A 193 21.63 5.15 4.38
CA GLU A 193 21.08 6.31 5.08
C GLU A 193 19.63 6.57 4.69
N LEU A 194 19.33 6.65 3.40
CA LEU A 194 17.97 6.82 2.90
C LEU A 194 17.09 5.61 3.24
N LYS A 195 17.67 4.41 3.20
CA LYS A 195 16.95 3.21 3.65
C LYS A 195 16.53 3.32 5.12
N ASN A 196 17.39 3.79 6.00
CA ASN A 196 17.08 4.01 7.42
C ASN A 196 16.04 5.12 7.61
N LYS A 197 16.14 6.24 6.89
CA LYS A 197 15.10 7.29 6.89
C LYS A 197 13.74 6.72 6.49
N GLY A 198 13.67 5.93 5.43
CA GLY A 198 12.43 5.30 4.97
C GLY A 198 11.86 4.28 5.96
N ILE A 199 12.70 3.46 6.59
CA ILE A 199 12.31 2.53 7.67
C ILE A 199 11.69 3.32 8.82
N LYS A 200 12.35 4.36 9.31
CA LYS A 200 11.86 5.20 10.41
C LYS A 200 10.50 5.83 10.07
N CYS A 201 10.36 6.40 8.89
CA CYS A 201 9.10 6.99 8.43
C CYS A 201 7.94 5.97 8.46
N VAL A 202 8.17 4.73 8.01
CA VAL A 202 7.17 3.67 8.06
C VAL A 202 6.87 3.24 9.50
N GLN A 203 7.89 3.10 10.34
CA GLN A 203 7.71 2.75 11.76
C GLN A 203 6.91 3.82 12.50
N ASP A 204 7.15 5.09 12.23
CA ASP A 204 6.39 6.22 12.80
C ASP A 204 4.90 6.16 12.40
N LEU A 205 4.59 5.82 11.15
CA LEU A 205 3.21 5.60 10.73
C LEU A 205 2.60 4.36 11.40
N CYS A 206 3.33 3.24 11.44
CA CYS A 206 2.87 2.00 12.06
C CYS A 206 2.61 2.18 13.57
N SER A 207 3.41 2.96 14.28
CA SER A 207 3.20 3.26 15.71
C SER A 207 1.91 4.03 15.97
N LYS A 208 1.50 4.92 15.05
CA LYS A 208 0.26 5.70 15.14
C LYS A 208 -0.98 4.89 14.71
N THR A 209 -0.82 3.95 13.80
CA THR A 209 -1.95 3.23 13.17
C THR A 209 -2.15 1.82 13.68
N GLY A 210 -1.15 1.22 14.34
CA GLY A 210 -1.17 -0.20 14.70
C GLY A 210 -0.98 -1.15 13.51
N ILE A 211 -0.75 -0.66 12.28
CA ILE A 211 -0.51 -1.51 11.11
C ILE A 211 0.73 -2.37 11.36
N ASN A 212 0.54 -3.69 11.37
CA ASN A 212 1.59 -4.66 11.71
C ASN A 212 1.79 -5.77 10.67
N LEU A 213 1.13 -5.70 9.51
CA LEU A 213 1.42 -6.53 8.34
C LEU A 213 1.07 -5.79 7.05
N ALA A 214 2.04 -5.10 6.47
CA ALA A 214 1.92 -4.41 5.19
C ALA A 214 3.30 -4.18 4.55
N ALA A 215 3.30 -3.89 3.24
CA ALA A 215 4.45 -3.34 2.53
C ALA A 215 4.17 -1.90 2.12
N PHE A 216 5.12 -1.03 2.36
CA PHE A 216 5.05 0.40 2.07
C PHE A 216 6.03 0.73 0.94
N ASP A 217 5.56 1.51 -0.03
CA ASP A 217 6.40 2.03 -1.09
C ASP A 217 6.79 3.47 -0.76
N VAL A 218 8.09 3.72 -0.64
CA VAL A 218 8.67 5.00 -0.25
C VAL A 218 9.47 5.56 -1.40
N LEU A 219 9.21 6.81 -1.75
CA LEU A 219 9.93 7.57 -2.76
C LEU A 219 10.84 8.61 -2.09
N PHE A 220 11.91 8.97 -2.79
CA PHE A 220 12.80 10.06 -2.42
C PHE A 220 13.01 10.95 -3.64
N ASP A 221 12.83 12.25 -3.49
CA ASP A 221 13.14 13.22 -4.56
C ASP A 221 14.66 13.36 -4.67
N ARG A 222 15.22 12.69 -5.68
CA ARG A 222 16.66 12.63 -5.95
C ARG A 222 17.24 13.93 -6.55
N ASN A 223 16.42 14.95 -6.73
CA ASN A 223 16.87 16.28 -7.10
C ASN A 223 17.10 17.17 -5.87
N GLN A 224 16.65 16.72 -4.68
CA GLN A 224 16.95 17.40 -3.42
C GLN A 224 18.31 16.94 -2.88
N PRO A 225 19.12 17.85 -2.29
CA PRO A 225 20.41 17.49 -1.68
C PRO A 225 20.23 16.54 -0.49
N GLU A 226 19.19 16.75 0.31
CA GLU A 226 18.79 15.91 1.44
C GLU A 226 17.36 15.38 1.23
N PRO A 227 17.20 14.26 0.49
CA PRO A 227 15.89 13.74 0.19
C PRO A 227 15.19 13.19 1.45
N GLU A 228 13.95 13.61 1.65
CA GLU A 228 13.09 13.07 2.71
C GLU A 228 12.15 11.97 2.16
N PRO A 229 11.77 10.98 3.00
CA PRO A 229 10.93 9.88 2.58
C PRO A 229 9.49 10.34 2.33
N LEU A 230 8.92 9.92 1.20
CA LEU A 230 7.53 10.17 0.81
C LEU A 230 6.80 8.85 0.60
N LEU A 231 5.79 8.57 1.41
CA LEU A 231 4.97 7.36 1.31
C LEU A 231 4.07 7.45 0.07
N SER A 232 4.26 6.53 -0.86
CA SER A 232 3.55 6.49 -2.15
C SER A 232 2.36 5.53 -2.17
N GLU A 233 2.48 4.40 -1.46
CA GLU A 233 1.45 3.34 -1.44
C GLU A 233 1.61 2.44 -0.21
N ILE A 234 0.47 1.93 0.31
CA ILE A 234 0.41 0.92 1.36
C ILE A 234 -0.21 -0.35 0.76
N ASN A 235 0.53 -1.44 0.78
CA ASN A 235 0.14 -2.71 0.20
C ASN A 235 -0.09 -3.76 1.30
N PHE A 236 -1.34 -4.08 1.62
CA PHE A 236 -1.67 -5.15 2.58
C PHE A 236 -1.55 -6.55 1.96
N LEU A 237 -1.60 -6.63 0.62
CA LEU A 237 -1.23 -7.80 -0.16
C LEU A 237 0.00 -7.45 -0.99
N PHE A 238 1.12 -8.13 -0.80
CA PHE A 238 2.39 -7.76 -1.41
C PHE A 238 3.19 -8.96 -1.91
N GLY A 239 4.03 -8.71 -2.93
CA GLY A 239 4.96 -9.70 -3.47
C GLY A 239 6.08 -10.02 -2.47
N ARG A 240 6.53 -11.27 -2.46
CA ARG A 240 7.46 -11.82 -1.46
C ARG A 240 8.87 -12.02 -1.97
N LYS A 241 9.17 -11.71 -3.25
CA LYS A 241 10.50 -11.91 -3.84
C LYS A 241 11.61 -11.25 -3.03
N GLY A 242 11.41 -9.99 -2.61
CA GLY A 242 12.37 -9.25 -1.79
C GLY A 242 12.49 -9.70 -0.34
N LEU A 243 11.70 -10.68 0.09
CA LEU A 243 11.82 -11.32 1.40
C LEU A 243 12.50 -12.69 1.32
N GLY A 244 12.96 -13.12 0.15
CA GLY A 244 13.47 -14.46 -0.08
C GLY A 244 12.39 -15.48 -0.45
N GLY A 245 11.22 -15.00 -0.95
CA GLY A 245 10.11 -15.85 -1.38
C GLY A 245 9.10 -16.19 -0.28
N SER A 246 8.13 -17.04 -0.65
CA SER A 246 7.04 -17.42 0.28
C SER A 246 7.52 -18.24 1.48
N PRO A 247 8.45 -19.21 1.38
CA PRO A 247 8.93 -19.93 2.56
C PRO A 247 9.49 -18.98 3.62
N ARG A 248 10.39 -18.07 3.22
CA ARG A 248 10.99 -17.12 4.16
C ARG A 248 9.97 -16.13 4.73
N PHE A 249 9.00 -15.70 3.94
CA PHE A 249 7.91 -14.87 4.46
C PHE A 249 7.13 -15.60 5.57
N TYR A 250 6.79 -16.88 5.39
CA TYR A 250 6.05 -17.62 6.41
C TYR A 250 6.87 -17.90 7.67
N GLU A 251 8.19 -18.07 7.56
CA GLU A 251 9.08 -18.15 8.74
C GLU A 251 9.02 -16.85 9.55
N LEU A 252 9.18 -15.70 8.88
CA LEU A 252 9.09 -14.38 9.50
C LEU A 252 7.71 -14.14 10.14
N LEU A 253 6.64 -14.53 9.44
CA LEU A 253 5.28 -14.40 9.93
C LEU A 253 5.04 -15.26 11.18
N ASN A 254 5.51 -16.52 11.17
CA ASN A 254 5.38 -17.41 12.33
C ASN A 254 6.14 -16.84 13.53
N HIS A 255 7.36 -16.32 13.33
CA HIS A 255 8.13 -15.67 14.38
C HIS A 255 7.39 -14.46 14.96
N ALA A 256 6.86 -13.59 14.09
CA ALA A 256 6.09 -12.40 14.50
C ALA A 256 4.83 -12.79 15.29
N VAL A 257 4.09 -13.81 14.84
CA VAL A 257 2.90 -14.32 15.55
C VAL A 257 3.27 -14.90 16.91
N GLN A 258 4.34 -15.68 17.02
CA GLN A 258 4.79 -16.21 18.30
C GLN A 258 5.19 -15.11 19.28
N GLN A 259 5.90 -14.08 18.82
CA GLN A 259 6.26 -12.92 19.61
C GLN A 259 5.03 -12.19 20.11
N TRP A 260 4.11 -11.85 19.19
CA TRP A 260 2.85 -11.18 19.51
C TRP A 260 2.00 -11.98 20.51
N THR A 261 1.90 -13.30 20.34
CA THR A 261 1.13 -14.16 21.27
C THR A 261 1.69 -14.17 22.69
N ARG A 262 3.03 -14.06 22.84
CA ARG A 262 3.67 -13.98 24.17
C ARG A 262 3.35 -12.67 24.89
N GLU A 263 3.14 -11.59 24.14
CA GLU A 263 2.82 -10.25 24.67
C GLU A 263 1.35 -10.14 25.14
N LEU A 264 0.47 -11.04 24.73
CA LEU A 264 -0.93 -11.09 25.16
C LEU A 264 -1.14 -11.71 26.57
N ARG A 265 -0.08 -11.97 27.31
CA ARG A 265 -0.15 -12.58 28.64
C ARG A 265 -0.58 -11.59 29.71
#